data_ac1ed4349921894b1d1a1a9b37eff72a
#
_entry.id   ac1ed4349921894b1d1a1a9b37eff72a
#
_cell.length_a   1.000
_cell.length_b   1.000
_cell.length_c   1.000
_cell.angle_alpha   90.00
_cell.angle_beta   90.00
_cell.angle_gamma   90.00
#
_symmetry.space_group_name_H-M   'P 1'
#
loop_
_entity.id
_entity.type
_entity.pdbx_description
1 polymer ?
#
loop_
_entity_poly.entity_id
_entity_poly.type
_entity_poly.pdbx_seq_one_letter_code
_entity_poly.pdbx_strand_id
1 'polypeptide(L)'
;MRRISSPLTLGALALLFGATPATAQTTLTGAGATFPNPIYTKWFDAYHQKTGVQINYQSVGSGAGIRQYTEGTVDFGASDGPMSNDQMTTVQGEVLHLPTVMGAVVLTWNVPALGDTQLKLDGPTIADIFLGRITKWNDSRLAALNPGVKLPNADLIVVHRSDGSGTSYIFTDYLSKISPEWKDKVGKATSVNWPVGLGGKGNEGVTQEVKQTEGTIGYVELIYAVANKLPYAQVKNPAGDYIVPSLAGVTAAAASAKFDKGTDFRVSITNAPGKDSYPISSFTWLLVRPKLKDAAKSKALKDFLSWMLTDEAQQMANQLQYASLPAEVIRLEQERIKGLK
;
A
#
# COMPACT_ATOMS: atom_id res chain seq x y z
N MET A 1 90.06 -4.19 36.87
CA MET A 1 89.02 -4.52 35.87
C MET A 1 87.68 -4.26 36.47
N ARG A 2 87.07 -3.11 36.21
CA ARG A 2 85.72 -2.73 36.70
C ARG A 2 84.75 -2.83 35.52
N ARG A 3 83.74 -3.68 35.65
CA ARG A 3 82.63 -3.76 34.68
C ARG A 3 81.56 -2.75 35.08
N ILE A 4 81.24 -1.82 34.18
CA ILE A 4 80.19 -0.88 34.29
C ILE A 4 78.95 -1.51 33.58
N SER A 5 77.90 -1.78 34.32
CA SER A 5 76.60 -2.22 33.77
C SER A 5 75.65 -1.03 33.74
N SER A 6 75.22 -0.63 32.54
CA SER A 6 74.19 0.36 32.33
C SER A 6 72.81 -0.30 32.31
N PRO A 7 71.75 0.27 32.94
CA PRO A 7 70.41 -0.24 32.83
C PRO A 7 69.71 0.39 31.57
N LEU A 8 69.17 -0.50 30.71
CA LEU A 8 68.22 -0.11 29.65
C LEU A 8 66.87 0.18 30.27
N THR A 9 66.44 1.41 30.22
CA THR A 9 65.06 1.82 30.52
C THR A 9 64.18 1.56 29.29
N LEU A 10 63.29 0.54 29.35
CA LEU A 10 62.23 0.31 28.38
C LEU A 10 61.06 1.30 28.64
N GLY A 11 60.93 2.30 27.81
CA GLY A 11 59.73 3.17 27.81
C GLY A 11 58.54 2.47 27.21
N ALA A 12 57.54 2.11 28.01
CA ALA A 12 56.26 1.57 27.55
C ALA A 12 55.41 2.72 27.02
N LEU A 13 55.28 2.84 25.69
CA LEU A 13 54.37 3.76 25.02
C LEU A 13 52.94 3.17 25.08
N ALA A 14 52.13 3.63 26.02
CA ALA A 14 50.70 3.23 26.12
C ALA A 14 49.90 3.96 25.00
N LEU A 15 49.59 3.25 23.93
CA LEU A 15 48.63 3.66 22.92
C LEU A 15 47.23 3.63 23.51
N LEU A 16 46.71 4.78 23.95
CA LEU A 16 45.30 4.99 24.26
C LEU A 16 44.49 4.92 22.96
N PHE A 17 43.97 3.72 22.64
CA PHE A 17 42.89 3.58 21.67
C PHE A 17 41.65 4.23 22.27
N GLY A 18 41.35 5.44 21.85
CA GLY A 18 40.09 6.09 22.12
C GLY A 18 39.00 5.27 21.45
N ALA A 19 38.27 4.45 22.24
CA ALA A 19 37.06 3.82 21.79
C ALA A 19 36.02 4.92 21.53
N THR A 20 35.83 5.30 20.27
CA THR A 20 34.66 6.08 19.87
C THR A 20 33.42 5.26 20.30
N PRO A 21 32.49 5.84 21.08
CA PRO A 21 31.26 5.14 21.40
C PRO A 21 30.55 4.83 20.09
N ALA A 22 30.40 3.56 19.74
CA ALA A 22 29.54 3.13 18.68
C ALA A 22 28.12 3.58 19.08
N THR A 23 27.62 4.65 18.45
CA THR A 23 26.23 5.05 18.60
C THR A 23 25.38 3.87 18.12
N ALA A 24 24.65 3.25 19.04
CA ALA A 24 23.77 2.15 18.69
C ALA A 24 22.82 2.64 17.57
N GLN A 25 22.87 1.99 16.41
CA GLN A 25 22.06 2.33 15.26
C GLN A 25 20.58 2.16 15.65
N THR A 26 19.80 3.25 15.55
CA THR A 26 18.37 3.19 15.83
C THR A 26 17.67 2.38 14.75
N THR A 27 16.97 1.32 15.18
CA THR A 27 16.19 0.46 14.28
C THR A 27 14.70 0.58 14.60
N LEU A 28 13.92 0.93 13.59
CA LEU A 28 12.45 0.89 13.62
C LEU A 28 11.95 -0.42 13.00
N THR A 29 10.85 -0.94 13.55
CA THR A 29 10.18 -2.12 13.00
C THR A 29 8.76 -1.77 12.58
N GLY A 30 8.37 -2.22 11.39
CA GLY A 30 7.02 -2.04 10.86
C GLY A 30 6.48 -3.30 10.21
N ALA A 31 5.18 -3.42 10.10
CA ALA A 31 4.55 -4.51 9.38
C ALA A 31 3.20 -4.10 8.80
N GLY A 32 2.81 -4.71 7.68
CA GLY A 32 1.45 -4.54 7.17
C GLY A 32 1.31 -4.62 5.66
N ALA A 33 0.63 -3.66 5.11
CA ALA A 33 0.17 -3.60 3.73
C ALA A 33 1.25 -3.93 2.69
N THR A 34 0.89 -4.75 1.70
CA THR A 34 1.74 -5.02 0.53
C THR A 34 1.56 -3.99 -0.57
N PHE A 35 0.43 -3.28 -0.57
CA PHE A 35 0.13 -2.21 -1.52
C PHE A 35 1.26 -1.16 -1.62
N PRO A 36 1.74 -0.53 -0.52
CA PRO A 36 2.81 0.46 -0.58
C PRO A 36 4.21 -0.14 -0.51
N ASN A 37 4.39 -1.47 -0.45
CA ASN A 37 5.69 -2.08 -0.21
C ASN A 37 6.80 -1.62 -1.18
N PRO A 38 6.57 -1.47 -2.50
CA PRO A 38 7.59 -0.97 -3.43
C PRO A 38 8.10 0.43 -3.06
N ILE A 39 7.21 1.36 -2.72
CA ILE A 39 7.64 2.71 -2.31
C ILE A 39 8.23 2.74 -0.91
N TYR A 40 7.70 1.94 0.02
CA TYR A 40 8.27 1.85 1.37
C TYR A 40 9.70 1.32 1.35
N THR A 41 9.98 0.28 0.56
CA THR A 41 11.35 -0.22 0.36
C THR A 41 12.27 0.88 -0.14
N LYS A 42 11.86 1.63 -1.17
CA LYS A 42 12.65 2.74 -1.71
C LYS A 42 12.86 3.86 -0.70
N TRP A 43 11.82 4.23 0.05
CA TRP A 43 11.91 5.27 1.08
C TRP A 43 12.81 4.86 2.25
N PHE A 44 12.69 3.63 2.74
CA PHE A 44 13.50 3.15 3.86
C PHE A 44 14.98 3.08 3.51
N ASP A 45 15.31 2.63 2.28
CA ASP A 45 16.69 2.64 1.78
C ASP A 45 17.23 4.07 1.65
N ALA A 46 16.50 4.98 1.02
CA ALA A 46 16.91 6.37 0.86
C ALA A 46 17.06 7.08 2.21
N TYR A 47 16.14 6.86 3.14
CA TYR A 47 16.18 7.44 4.47
C TYR A 47 17.34 6.87 5.30
N HIS A 48 17.62 5.56 5.18
CA HIS A 48 18.77 4.94 5.80
C HIS A 48 20.10 5.56 5.30
N GLN A 49 20.26 5.70 4.00
CA GLN A 49 21.44 6.35 3.40
C GLN A 49 21.63 7.80 3.89
N LYS A 50 20.54 8.52 4.11
CA LYS A 50 20.54 9.92 4.54
C LYS A 50 20.82 10.11 6.04
N THR A 51 20.36 9.18 6.88
CA THR A 51 20.29 9.38 8.34
C THR A 51 20.96 8.30 9.18
N GLY A 52 21.25 7.14 8.58
CA GLY A 52 21.72 5.95 9.30
C GLY A 52 20.61 5.18 10.07
N VAL A 53 19.36 5.68 10.10
CA VAL A 53 18.26 4.98 10.74
C VAL A 53 17.85 3.77 9.91
N GLN A 54 17.83 2.59 10.53
CA GLN A 54 17.36 1.35 9.90
C GLN A 54 15.85 1.20 10.09
N ILE A 55 15.11 0.89 9.03
CA ILE A 55 13.68 0.58 9.11
C ILE A 55 13.46 -0.82 8.52
N ASN A 56 13.05 -1.76 9.37
CA ASN A 56 12.74 -3.13 8.97
C ASN A 56 11.22 -3.27 8.82
N TYR A 57 10.76 -3.52 7.61
CA TYR A 57 9.35 -3.64 7.29
C TYR A 57 8.99 -5.05 6.81
N GLN A 58 7.92 -5.60 7.36
CA GLN A 58 7.36 -6.88 6.96
C GLN A 58 6.10 -6.66 6.11
N SER A 59 6.20 -6.92 4.81
CA SER A 59 5.08 -6.86 3.86
C SER A 59 4.23 -8.15 3.98
N VAL A 60 3.28 -8.15 4.93
CA VAL A 60 2.51 -9.35 5.33
C VAL A 60 0.99 -9.18 5.20
N GLY A 61 0.54 -8.05 4.64
CA GLY A 61 -0.86 -7.66 4.48
C GLY A 61 -1.39 -6.82 5.64
N SER A 62 -2.38 -5.97 5.34
CA SER A 62 -2.95 -5.00 6.27
C SER A 62 -3.52 -5.64 7.54
N GLY A 63 -4.19 -6.78 7.42
CA GLY A 63 -4.75 -7.49 8.58
C GLY A 63 -3.69 -7.93 9.58
N ALA A 64 -2.55 -8.44 9.09
CA ALA A 64 -1.41 -8.79 9.95
C ALA A 64 -0.73 -7.54 10.52
N GLY A 65 -0.64 -6.46 9.73
CA GLY A 65 -0.12 -5.16 10.18
C GLY A 65 -0.93 -4.57 11.33
N ILE A 66 -2.25 -4.51 11.18
CA ILE A 66 -3.17 -4.04 12.22
C ILE A 66 -3.00 -4.91 13.49
N ARG A 67 -2.95 -6.25 13.37
CA ARG A 67 -2.78 -7.14 14.50
C ARG A 67 -1.45 -6.91 15.23
N GLN A 68 -0.31 -6.92 14.51
CA GLN A 68 1.00 -6.71 15.12
C GLN A 68 1.12 -5.31 15.76
N TYR A 69 0.53 -4.30 15.14
CA TYR A 69 0.45 -2.97 15.71
C TYR A 69 -0.37 -2.97 17.01
N THR A 70 -1.55 -3.60 17.02
CA THR A 70 -2.42 -3.71 18.21
C THR A 70 -1.71 -4.42 19.36
N GLU A 71 -1.02 -5.52 19.06
CA GLU A 71 -0.23 -6.30 20.03
C GLU A 71 1.04 -5.58 20.50
N GLY A 72 1.46 -4.51 19.82
CA GLY A 72 2.65 -3.73 20.16
C GLY A 72 3.97 -4.44 19.84
N THR A 73 3.94 -5.39 18.89
CA THR A 73 5.14 -6.14 18.45
C THR A 73 5.95 -5.38 17.40
N VAL A 74 5.41 -4.30 16.85
CA VAL A 74 6.07 -3.38 15.91
C VAL A 74 5.93 -1.93 16.36
N ASP A 75 6.84 -1.07 15.91
CA ASP A 75 6.84 0.36 16.22
C ASP A 75 5.73 1.09 15.46
N PHE A 76 5.40 0.64 14.22
CA PHE A 76 4.29 1.14 13.42
C PHE A 76 3.64 0.02 12.60
N GLY A 77 2.35 0.17 12.33
CA GLY A 77 1.62 -0.68 11.38
C GLY A 77 1.43 0.00 10.04
N ALA A 78 1.04 -0.75 9.01
CA ALA A 78 0.61 -0.19 7.72
C ALA A 78 -0.64 -0.89 7.20
N SER A 79 -1.58 -0.11 6.66
CA SER A 79 -2.85 -0.62 6.16
C SER A 79 -3.42 0.27 5.06
N ASP A 80 -4.00 -0.34 4.01
CA ASP A 80 -4.74 0.35 2.96
C ASP A 80 -6.26 0.34 3.23
N GLY A 81 -6.70 -0.33 4.31
CA GLY A 81 -8.00 -0.18 4.92
C GLY A 81 -7.83 0.42 6.31
N PRO A 82 -8.41 1.59 6.61
CA PRO A 82 -8.29 2.18 7.93
C PRO A 82 -8.87 1.26 9.00
N MET A 83 -8.35 1.30 10.21
CA MET A 83 -8.93 0.57 11.33
C MET A 83 -10.36 1.07 11.60
N SER A 84 -11.27 0.13 11.87
CA SER A 84 -12.61 0.48 12.35
C SER A 84 -12.55 1.05 13.77
N ASN A 85 -13.63 1.70 14.20
CA ASN A 85 -13.73 2.18 15.57
C ASN A 85 -13.55 1.03 16.57
N ASP A 86 -14.16 -0.12 16.30
CA ASP A 86 -14.03 -1.30 17.18
C ASP A 86 -12.59 -1.81 17.25
N GLN A 87 -11.89 -1.86 16.11
CA GLN A 87 -10.47 -2.23 16.11
C GLN A 87 -9.62 -1.23 16.91
N MET A 88 -9.90 0.07 16.82
CA MET A 88 -9.15 1.08 17.58
C MET A 88 -9.36 0.94 19.09
N THR A 89 -10.52 0.50 19.56
CA THR A 89 -10.77 0.26 20.99
C THR A 89 -9.91 -0.87 21.57
N THR A 90 -9.40 -1.77 20.73
CA THR A 90 -8.52 -2.87 21.18
C THR A 90 -7.06 -2.47 21.32
N VAL A 91 -6.68 -1.30 20.80
CA VAL A 91 -5.30 -0.79 20.92
C VAL A 91 -5.10 -0.09 22.25
N GLN A 92 -3.96 -0.34 22.90
CA GLN A 92 -3.59 0.44 24.07
C GLN A 92 -3.14 1.85 23.67
N GLY A 93 -3.98 2.85 23.99
CA GLY A 93 -3.74 4.26 23.71
C GLY A 93 -4.34 4.73 22.39
N GLU A 94 -3.92 5.90 21.95
CA GLU A 94 -4.40 6.55 20.72
C GLU A 94 -3.75 5.92 19.48
N VAL A 95 -4.53 5.81 18.41
CA VAL A 95 -4.09 5.38 17.07
C VAL A 95 -4.17 6.57 16.13
N LEU A 96 -3.08 6.91 15.50
CA LEU A 96 -3.04 7.89 14.43
C LEU A 96 -2.96 7.18 13.08
N HIS A 97 -3.86 7.52 12.17
CA HIS A 97 -3.81 7.12 10.77
C HIS A 97 -3.12 8.24 9.99
N LEU A 98 -1.92 7.97 9.48
CA LEU A 98 -1.14 8.94 8.71
C LEU A 98 -1.06 8.47 7.25
N PRO A 99 -1.76 9.13 6.30
CA PRO A 99 -1.63 8.84 4.87
C PRO A 99 -0.18 8.94 4.42
N THR A 100 0.26 8.10 3.52
CA THR A 100 1.65 8.14 3.01
C THR A 100 1.70 8.48 1.54
N VAL A 101 0.91 7.77 0.76
CA VAL A 101 0.71 7.97 -0.69
C VAL A 101 -0.71 7.55 -1.06
N MET A 102 -1.06 7.78 -2.31
CA MET A 102 -2.28 7.28 -2.91
C MET A 102 -1.95 6.36 -4.08
N GLY A 103 -2.82 5.38 -4.35
CA GLY A 103 -2.64 4.47 -5.48
C GLY A 103 -3.94 3.94 -6.04
N ALA A 104 -3.83 3.18 -7.11
CA ALA A 104 -4.94 2.57 -7.84
C ALA A 104 -4.93 1.06 -7.66
N VAL A 105 -6.10 0.48 -7.40
CA VAL A 105 -6.31 -0.97 -7.57
C VAL A 105 -6.77 -1.21 -9.00
N VAL A 106 -6.07 -2.07 -9.72
CA VAL A 106 -6.33 -2.36 -11.13
C VAL A 106 -6.79 -3.79 -11.33
N LEU A 107 -7.70 -4.01 -12.29
CA LEU A 107 -8.06 -5.34 -12.79
C LEU A 107 -6.99 -5.73 -13.82
N THR A 108 -6.33 -6.86 -13.58
CA THR A 108 -5.26 -7.39 -14.45
C THR A 108 -5.57 -8.84 -14.81
N TRP A 109 -5.08 -9.31 -15.96
CA TRP A 109 -5.41 -10.64 -16.49
C TRP A 109 -4.26 -11.29 -17.23
N ASN A 110 -4.40 -12.59 -17.46
CA ASN A 110 -3.56 -13.38 -18.33
C ASN A 110 -4.40 -14.11 -19.39
N VAL A 111 -4.56 -13.48 -20.54
CA VAL A 111 -5.28 -14.03 -21.70
C VAL A 111 -4.46 -13.73 -22.95
N PRO A 112 -3.54 -14.63 -23.37
CA PRO A 112 -2.62 -14.38 -24.48
C PRO A 112 -3.31 -14.00 -25.79
N ALA A 113 -4.51 -14.52 -26.03
CA ALA A 113 -5.31 -14.19 -27.23
C ALA A 113 -5.72 -12.71 -27.31
N LEU A 114 -5.68 -11.97 -26.22
CA LEU A 114 -5.99 -10.53 -26.19
C LEU A 114 -4.76 -9.65 -26.47
N GLY A 115 -3.55 -10.18 -26.39
CA GLY A 115 -2.32 -9.40 -26.57
C GLY A 115 -2.31 -8.14 -25.73
N ASP A 116 -1.96 -7.01 -26.34
CA ASP A 116 -1.93 -5.68 -25.68
C ASP A 116 -3.28 -4.96 -25.67
N THR A 117 -4.39 -5.66 -25.91
CA THR A 117 -5.73 -5.07 -25.93
C THR A 117 -6.06 -4.52 -24.54
N GLN A 118 -6.36 -3.24 -24.46
CA GLN A 118 -6.82 -2.61 -23.23
C GLN A 118 -8.35 -2.75 -23.11
N LEU A 119 -8.79 -3.59 -22.17
CA LEU A 119 -10.23 -3.84 -21.94
C LEU A 119 -10.88 -2.69 -21.16
N LYS A 120 -12.15 -2.47 -21.48
CA LYS A 120 -13.07 -1.60 -20.72
C LYS A 120 -13.95 -2.45 -19.82
N LEU A 121 -14.03 -2.09 -18.56
CA LEU A 121 -14.90 -2.73 -17.57
C LEU A 121 -15.76 -1.66 -16.87
N ASP A 122 -16.98 -2.00 -16.54
CA ASP A 122 -17.83 -1.21 -15.66
C ASP A 122 -18.07 -1.90 -14.33
N GLY A 123 -18.57 -1.15 -13.35
CA GLY A 123 -18.81 -1.66 -12.01
C GLY A 123 -19.69 -2.92 -11.96
N PRO A 124 -20.87 -2.92 -12.59
CA PRO A 124 -21.74 -4.10 -12.62
C PRO A 124 -21.05 -5.35 -13.19
N THR A 125 -20.33 -5.21 -14.30
CA THR A 125 -19.60 -6.34 -14.91
C THR A 125 -18.49 -6.86 -14.01
N ILE A 126 -17.73 -5.96 -13.36
CA ILE A 126 -16.72 -6.36 -12.37
C ILE A 126 -17.37 -7.11 -11.20
N ALA A 127 -18.48 -6.62 -10.66
CA ALA A 127 -19.20 -7.30 -9.60
C ALA A 127 -19.67 -8.70 -10.03
N ASP A 128 -20.22 -8.84 -11.24
CA ASP A 128 -20.70 -10.12 -11.77
C ASP A 128 -19.55 -11.13 -11.98
N ILE A 129 -18.36 -10.67 -12.37
CA ILE A 129 -17.17 -11.52 -12.45
C ILE A 129 -16.82 -12.07 -11.07
N PHE A 130 -16.71 -11.22 -10.05
CA PHE A 130 -16.28 -11.65 -8.71
C PHE A 130 -17.40 -12.34 -7.91
N LEU A 131 -18.67 -12.21 -8.33
CA LEU A 131 -19.80 -13.03 -7.85
C LEU A 131 -19.89 -14.40 -8.56
N GLY A 132 -19.03 -14.67 -9.56
CA GLY A 132 -19.03 -15.93 -10.31
C GLY A 132 -20.16 -16.05 -11.33
N ARG A 133 -20.75 -14.94 -11.78
CA ARG A 133 -21.83 -14.92 -12.78
C ARG A 133 -21.31 -14.82 -14.21
N ILE A 134 -20.12 -14.28 -14.37
CA ILE A 134 -19.35 -14.27 -15.62
C ILE A 134 -18.23 -15.27 -15.45
N THR A 135 -18.29 -16.36 -16.18
CA THR A 135 -17.35 -17.49 -16.09
C THR A 135 -16.62 -17.75 -17.41
N LYS A 136 -16.87 -16.93 -18.41
CA LYS A 136 -16.22 -17.01 -19.74
C LYS A 136 -15.78 -15.62 -20.20
N TRP A 137 -14.64 -15.55 -20.87
CA TRP A 137 -14.13 -14.30 -21.41
C TRP A 137 -15.01 -13.74 -22.53
N ASN A 138 -15.68 -14.58 -23.32
CA ASN A 138 -16.61 -14.16 -24.39
C ASN A 138 -18.05 -13.94 -23.90
N ASP A 139 -18.27 -13.75 -22.59
CA ASP A 139 -19.60 -13.39 -22.07
C ASP A 139 -20.13 -12.13 -22.78
N SER A 140 -21.41 -12.11 -23.11
CA SER A 140 -22.05 -11.03 -23.87
C SER A 140 -21.93 -9.66 -23.19
N ARG A 141 -21.87 -9.61 -21.85
CA ARG A 141 -21.67 -8.37 -21.07
C ARG A 141 -20.28 -7.79 -21.28
N LEU A 142 -19.24 -8.65 -21.28
CA LEU A 142 -17.87 -8.24 -21.60
C LEU A 142 -17.74 -7.79 -23.07
N ALA A 143 -18.37 -8.53 -24.00
CA ALA A 143 -18.37 -8.20 -25.41
C ALA A 143 -19.05 -6.86 -25.70
N ALA A 144 -20.17 -6.56 -25.01
CA ALA A 144 -20.88 -5.29 -25.16
C ALA A 144 -20.03 -4.06 -24.74
N LEU A 145 -19.18 -4.22 -23.71
CA LEU A 145 -18.26 -3.16 -23.26
C LEU A 145 -17.04 -2.99 -24.19
N ASN A 146 -16.72 -4.01 -24.98
CA ASN A 146 -15.51 -4.09 -25.80
C ASN A 146 -15.81 -4.39 -27.28
N PRO A 147 -16.62 -3.51 -27.96
CA PRO A 147 -16.98 -3.77 -29.35
C PRO A 147 -15.74 -3.84 -30.24
N GLY A 148 -15.73 -4.85 -31.12
CA GLY A 148 -14.60 -5.10 -32.04
C GLY A 148 -13.44 -5.94 -31.44
N VAL A 149 -13.41 -6.18 -30.15
CA VAL A 149 -12.44 -7.07 -29.52
C VAL A 149 -12.92 -8.52 -29.64
N LYS A 150 -12.04 -9.40 -30.16
CA LYS A 150 -12.31 -10.85 -30.24
C LYS A 150 -12.00 -11.50 -28.89
N LEU A 151 -12.99 -11.52 -28.02
CA LEU A 151 -12.89 -12.21 -26.74
C LEU A 151 -12.90 -13.73 -26.96
N PRO A 152 -11.93 -14.49 -26.39
CA PRO A 152 -11.85 -15.93 -26.61
C PRO A 152 -12.95 -16.68 -25.84
N ASN A 153 -13.38 -17.84 -26.37
CA ASN A 153 -14.24 -18.77 -25.64
C ASN A 153 -13.37 -19.60 -24.67
N ALA A 154 -12.89 -18.93 -23.63
CA ALA A 154 -12.06 -19.50 -22.57
C ALA A 154 -12.71 -19.28 -21.21
N ASP A 155 -12.36 -20.11 -20.22
CA ASP A 155 -12.82 -19.92 -18.86
C ASP A 155 -12.23 -18.61 -18.29
N LEU A 156 -13.04 -17.89 -17.53
CA LEU A 156 -12.63 -16.72 -16.77
C LEU A 156 -12.50 -17.16 -15.30
N ILE A 157 -11.25 -17.15 -14.82
CA ILE A 157 -10.89 -17.60 -13.48
C ILE A 157 -10.52 -16.40 -12.62
N VAL A 158 -11.25 -16.18 -11.54
CA VAL A 158 -10.95 -15.07 -10.60
C VAL A 158 -9.73 -15.41 -9.74
N VAL A 159 -8.86 -14.42 -9.52
CA VAL A 159 -7.78 -14.48 -8.52
C VAL A 159 -8.02 -13.38 -7.50
N HIS A 160 -8.04 -13.75 -6.23
CA HIS A 160 -8.26 -12.82 -5.12
C HIS A 160 -7.19 -12.99 -4.03
N ARG A 161 -7.18 -12.11 -3.04
CA ARG A 161 -6.27 -12.19 -1.90
C ARG A 161 -6.70 -13.28 -0.92
N SER A 162 -5.72 -14.04 -0.44
CA SER A 162 -5.90 -15.10 0.58
C SER A 162 -5.52 -14.64 2.00
N ASP A 163 -4.92 -13.46 2.14
CA ASP A 163 -4.53 -12.83 3.41
C ASP A 163 -5.44 -11.66 3.76
N GLY A 164 -5.33 -11.16 4.99
CA GLY A 164 -6.00 -9.91 5.38
C GLY A 164 -5.38 -8.71 4.66
N SER A 165 -6.07 -8.22 3.64
CA SER A 165 -5.55 -7.31 2.61
C SER A 165 -6.26 -5.96 2.59
N GLY A 166 -5.48 -4.87 2.65
CA GLY A 166 -5.99 -3.53 2.41
C GLY A 166 -6.39 -3.32 0.95
N THR A 167 -5.65 -3.91 -0.01
CA THR A 167 -6.05 -3.90 -1.43
C THR A 167 -7.43 -4.54 -1.62
N SER A 168 -7.73 -5.65 -0.91
CA SER A 168 -9.07 -6.22 -0.87
C SER A 168 -10.09 -5.29 -0.24
N TYR A 169 -9.72 -4.59 0.84
CA TYR A 169 -10.61 -3.61 1.46
C TYR A 169 -11.02 -2.51 0.46
N ILE A 170 -10.05 -1.93 -0.28
CA ILE A 170 -10.31 -0.93 -1.31
C ILE A 170 -11.23 -1.49 -2.39
N PHE A 171 -10.91 -2.66 -2.90
CA PHE A 171 -11.67 -3.30 -3.98
C PHE A 171 -13.10 -3.66 -3.54
N THR A 172 -13.26 -4.23 -2.36
CA THR A 172 -14.58 -4.59 -1.82
C THR A 172 -15.40 -3.38 -1.37
N ASP A 173 -14.75 -2.28 -0.94
CA ASP A 173 -15.43 -0.99 -0.71
C ASP A 173 -16.00 -0.43 -2.02
N TYR A 174 -15.21 -0.47 -3.10
CA TYR A 174 -15.71 -0.12 -4.44
C TYR A 174 -16.89 -0.99 -4.85
N LEU A 175 -16.75 -2.32 -4.80
CA LEU A 175 -17.81 -3.25 -5.18
C LEU A 175 -19.08 -3.06 -4.35
N SER A 176 -18.96 -2.77 -3.05
CA SER A 176 -20.10 -2.50 -2.18
C SER A 176 -20.83 -1.20 -2.52
N LYS A 177 -20.13 -0.22 -3.13
CA LYS A 177 -20.72 1.05 -3.58
C LYS A 177 -21.48 0.92 -4.89
N ILE A 178 -21.06 -0.01 -5.76
CA ILE A 178 -21.64 -0.13 -7.11
C ILE A 178 -22.61 -1.31 -7.28
N SER A 179 -22.61 -2.28 -6.36
CA SER A 179 -23.44 -3.47 -6.41
C SER A 179 -24.13 -3.71 -5.05
N PRO A 180 -25.46 -3.46 -4.96
CA PRO A 180 -26.22 -3.78 -3.74
C PRO A 180 -26.08 -5.25 -3.35
N GLU A 181 -26.10 -6.16 -4.31
CA GLU A 181 -25.97 -7.58 -4.04
C GLU A 181 -24.59 -7.95 -3.47
N TRP A 182 -23.51 -7.36 -4.01
CA TRP A 182 -22.18 -7.54 -3.42
C TRP A 182 -22.18 -7.06 -1.97
N LYS A 183 -22.71 -5.85 -1.73
CA LYS A 183 -22.80 -5.26 -0.40
C LYS A 183 -23.52 -6.16 0.59
N ASP A 184 -24.64 -6.78 0.18
CA ASP A 184 -25.49 -7.59 1.06
C ASP A 184 -24.92 -8.99 1.28
N LYS A 185 -24.33 -9.63 0.25
CA LYS A 185 -23.82 -11.00 0.31
C LYS A 185 -22.38 -11.14 0.78
N VAL A 186 -21.54 -10.20 0.42
CA VAL A 186 -20.07 -10.25 0.64
C VAL A 186 -19.58 -9.12 1.54
N GLY A 187 -20.05 -7.90 1.27
CA GLY A 187 -19.66 -6.70 2.01
C GLY A 187 -18.26 -6.21 1.69
N LYS A 188 -17.68 -5.45 2.64
CA LYS A 188 -16.33 -4.89 2.54
C LYS A 188 -15.53 -5.15 3.82
N ALA A 189 -14.33 -5.69 3.64
CA ALA A 189 -13.37 -5.92 4.72
C ALA A 189 -11.96 -6.19 4.14
N THR A 190 -10.97 -6.25 5.02
CA THR A 190 -9.63 -6.74 4.65
C THR A 190 -9.63 -8.24 4.33
N SER A 191 -10.64 -8.98 4.78
CA SER A 191 -10.88 -10.38 4.46
C SER A 191 -12.38 -10.62 4.35
N VAL A 192 -12.83 -11.16 3.23
CA VAL A 192 -14.23 -11.49 2.95
C VAL A 192 -14.35 -12.95 2.51
N ASN A 193 -15.55 -13.49 2.54
CA ASN A 193 -15.84 -14.81 1.96
C ASN A 193 -15.99 -14.65 0.44
N TRP A 194 -14.90 -14.90 -0.29
CA TRP A 194 -14.93 -14.80 -1.75
C TRP A 194 -15.86 -15.85 -2.35
N PRO A 195 -16.81 -15.46 -3.22
CA PRO A 195 -17.73 -16.41 -3.84
C PRO A 195 -17.05 -17.43 -4.74
N VAL A 196 -16.00 -17.02 -5.45
CA VAL A 196 -15.25 -17.84 -6.42
C VAL A 196 -13.80 -17.40 -6.47
N GLY A 197 -12.94 -18.25 -7.00
CA GLY A 197 -11.59 -17.89 -7.40
C GLY A 197 -10.48 -18.60 -6.63
N LEU A 198 -9.26 -18.30 -7.03
CA LEU A 198 -8.01 -18.78 -6.45
C LEU A 198 -7.43 -17.70 -5.52
N GLY A 199 -6.75 -18.14 -4.46
CA GLY A 199 -6.18 -17.23 -3.48
C GLY A 199 -4.68 -16.99 -3.66
N GLY A 200 -4.25 -15.72 -3.84
CA GLY A 200 -2.86 -15.30 -3.83
C GLY A 200 -2.50 -14.51 -2.57
N LYS A 201 -1.37 -14.82 -1.93
CA LYS A 201 -0.91 -14.07 -0.75
C LYS A 201 -0.16 -12.81 -1.14
N GLY A 202 -0.61 -11.65 -0.66
CA GLY A 202 -0.04 -10.35 -1.02
C GLY A 202 -0.40 -9.91 -2.44
N ASN A 203 -0.06 -8.68 -2.82
CA ASN A 203 -0.11 -8.25 -4.22
C ASN A 203 0.81 -9.11 -5.08
N GLU A 204 1.95 -9.51 -4.54
CA GLU A 204 2.94 -10.40 -5.16
C GLU A 204 2.33 -11.74 -5.55
N GLY A 205 1.61 -12.39 -4.62
CA GLY A 205 0.99 -13.70 -4.86
C GLY A 205 -0.14 -13.64 -5.87
N VAL A 206 -0.99 -12.61 -5.84
CA VAL A 206 -2.03 -12.42 -6.87
C VAL A 206 -1.38 -12.17 -8.24
N THR A 207 -0.35 -11.32 -8.31
CA THR A 207 0.40 -11.07 -9.55
C THR A 207 1.00 -12.35 -10.12
N GLN A 208 1.62 -13.17 -9.27
CA GLN A 208 2.24 -14.42 -9.67
C GLN A 208 1.20 -15.43 -10.17
N GLU A 209 0.07 -15.57 -9.49
CA GLU A 209 -1.02 -16.47 -9.89
C GLU A 209 -1.59 -16.07 -11.25
N VAL A 210 -1.83 -14.76 -11.46
CA VAL A 210 -2.28 -14.24 -12.75
C VAL A 210 -1.24 -14.52 -13.86
N LYS A 211 0.05 -14.31 -13.61
CA LYS A 211 1.10 -14.58 -14.61
C LYS A 211 1.20 -16.04 -15.01
N GLN A 212 0.98 -16.96 -14.09
CA GLN A 212 1.18 -18.39 -14.30
C GLN A 212 -0.04 -19.10 -14.84
N THR A 213 -1.25 -18.57 -14.59
CA THR A 213 -2.50 -19.25 -14.93
C THR A 213 -3.23 -18.49 -16.04
N GLU A 214 -3.30 -19.10 -17.22
CA GLU A 214 -4.05 -18.55 -18.36
C GLU A 214 -5.55 -18.52 -18.07
N GLY A 215 -6.26 -17.52 -18.59
CA GLY A 215 -7.69 -17.30 -18.37
C GLY A 215 -8.03 -16.56 -17.08
N THR A 216 -7.03 -16.19 -16.29
CA THR A 216 -7.27 -15.52 -15.00
C THR A 216 -7.51 -14.01 -15.13
N ILE A 217 -8.28 -13.48 -14.19
CA ILE A 217 -8.43 -12.06 -13.88
C ILE A 217 -8.27 -11.86 -12.37
N GLY A 218 -7.45 -10.89 -11.97
CA GLY A 218 -7.24 -10.55 -10.56
C GLY A 218 -7.22 -9.04 -10.34
N TYR A 219 -7.02 -8.62 -9.10
CA TYR A 219 -6.85 -7.21 -8.74
C TYR A 219 -5.57 -7.04 -7.93
N VAL A 220 -4.80 -6.00 -8.26
CA VAL A 220 -3.54 -5.64 -7.60
C VAL A 220 -3.39 -4.12 -7.57
N GLU A 221 -2.45 -3.63 -6.77
CA GLU A 221 -2.00 -2.23 -6.90
C GLU A 221 -1.28 -2.05 -8.25
N LEU A 222 -1.42 -0.86 -8.87
CA LEU A 222 -0.99 -0.55 -10.23
C LEU A 222 0.48 -0.90 -10.51
N ILE A 223 1.41 -0.59 -9.59
CA ILE A 223 2.84 -0.87 -9.83
C ILE A 223 3.13 -2.36 -10.02
N TYR A 224 2.35 -3.23 -9.37
CA TYR A 224 2.54 -4.68 -9.54
C TYR A 224 2.17 -5.14 -10.95
N ALA A 225 1.13 -4.56 -11.55
CA ALA A 225 0.80 -4.84 -12.94
C ALA A 225 1.86 -4.25 -13.89
N VAL A 226 2.25 -2.99 -13.69
CA VAL A 226 3.24 -2.29 -14.53
C VAL A 226 4.62 -2.97 -14.47
N ALA A 227 5.13 -3.25 -13.27
CA ALA A 227 6.45 -3.87 -13.10
C ALA A 227 6.52 -5.29 -13.67
N ASN A 228 5.38 -5.98 -13.73
CA ASN A 228 5.28 -7.33 -14.27
C ASN A 228 4.79 -7.38 -15.74
N LYS A 229 4.59 -6.22 -16.38
CA LYS A 229 4.10 -6.08 -17.74
C LYS A 229 2.78 -6.81 -17.98
N LEU A 230 1.92 -6.81 -16.97
CA LEU A 230 0.57 -7.34 -17.07
C LEU A 230 -0.36 -6.26 -17.64
N PRO A 231 -1.32 -6.63 -18.51
CA PRO A 231 -2.35 -5.71 -18.98
C PRO A 231 -3.27 -5.31 -17.81
N TYR A 232 -3.89 -4.13 -17.91
CA TYR A 232 -4.87 -3.68 -16.93
C TYR A 232 -6.00 -2.89 -17.58
N ALA A 233 -7.20 -2.96 -17.00
CA ALA A 233 -8.41 -2.41 -17.56
C ALA A 233 -8.56 -0.90 -17.36
N GLN A 234 -9.26 -0.25 -18.30
CA GLN A 234 -9.98 0.98 -18.04
C GLN A 234 -11.24 0.65 -17.24
N VAL A 235 -11.55 1.44 -16.23
CA VAL A 235 -12.76 1.26 -15.42
C VAL A 235 -13.68 2.46 -15.56
N LYS A 236 -14.96 2.19 -15.79
CA LYS A 236 -15.98 3.23 -15.92
C LYS A 236 -16.23 3.90 -14.56
N ASN A 237 -16.12 5.22 -14.52
CA ASN A 237 -16.35 6.02 -13.34
C ASN A 237 -17.82 6.48 -13.21
N PRO A 238 -18.22 7.12 -12.08
CA PRO A 238 -19.57 7.62 -11.89
C PRO A 238 -20.03 8.67 -12.92
N ALA A 239 -19.10 9.39 -13.55
CA ALA A 239 -19.40 10.35 -14.62
C ALA A 239 -19.70 9.67 -15.97
N GLY A 240 -19.44 8.36 -16.10
CA GLY A 240 -19.68 7.58 -17.31
C GLY A 240 -18.44 7.42 -18.19
N ASP A 241 -17.30 7.97 -17.80
CA ASP A 241 -16.04 7.91 -18.55
C ASP A 241 -15.23 6.66 -18.18
N TYR A 242 -14.56 6.06 -19.17
CA TYR A 242 -13.61 4.97 -18.96
C TYR A 242 -12.22 5.53 -18.68
N ILE A 243 -11.75 5.34 -17.46
CA ILE A 243 -10.50 5.93 -16.97
C ILE A 243 -9.40 4.88 -16.95
N VAL A 244 -8.28 5.19 -17.61
CA VAL A 244 -7.03 4.44 -17.48
C VAL A 244 -6.45 4.73 -16.09
N PRO A 245 -6.05 3.70 -15.31
CA PRO A 245 -5.36 3.92 -14.04
C PRO A 245 -4.10 4.78 -14.24
N SER A 246 -3.99 5.86 -13.49
CA SER A 246 -2.86 6.80 -13.60
C SER A 246 -2.76 7.67 -12.35
N LEU A 247 -1.60 8.31 -12.16
CA LEU A 247 -1.40 9.30 -11.09
C LEU A 247 -2.45 10.41 -11.14
N ALA A 248 -2.75 10.91 -12.34
CA ALA A 248 -3.74 11.95 -12.55
C ALA A 248 -5.15 11.49 -12.14
N GLY A 249 -5.54 10.26 -12.51
CA GLY A 249 -6.84 9.70 -12.15
C GLY A 249 -7.01 9.47 -10.64
N VAL A 250 -5.94 9.06 -9.96
CA VAL A 250 -5.92 8.91 -8.49
C VAL A 250 -5.99 10.28 -7.80
N THR A 251 -5.22 11.26 -8.28
CA THR A 251 -5.25 12.64 -7.77
C THR A 251 -6.64 13.26 -7.96
N ALA A 252 -7.27 13.05 -9.11
CA ALA A 252 -8.63 13.53 -9.36
C ALA A 252 -9.66 12.90 -8.40
N ALA A 253 -9.53 11.59 -8.09
CA ALA A 253 -10.38 10.95 -7.10
C ALA A 253 -10.20 11.56 -5.69
N ALA A 254 -8.96 11.85 -5.31
CA ALA A 254 -8.65 12.45 -4.02
C ALA A 254 -9.15 13.90 -3.88
N ALA A 255 -9.29 14.64 -4.97
CA ALA A 255 -9.80 16.01 -4.96
C ALA A 255 -11.25 16.13 -4.44
N SER A 256 -12.02 15.02 -4.44
CA SER A 256 -13.36 14.96 -3.86
C SER A 256 -13.38 14.78 -2.34
N ALA A 257 -12.27 14.37 -1.75
CA ALA A 257 -12.16 14.15 -0.31
C ALA A 257 -12.13 15.49 0.44
N LYS A 258 -12.81 15.53 1.58
CA LYS A 258 -12.80 16.69 2.47
C LYS A 258 -12.06 16.32 3.75
N PHE A 259 -11.14 17.17 4.16
CA PHE A 259 -10.36 17.00 5.37
C PHE A 259 -10.58 18.22 6.28
N ASP A 260 -11.32 18.01 7.35
CA ASP A 260 -11.54 19.05 8.35
C ASP A 260 -10.35 19.12 9.32
N LYS A 261 -10.20 20.26 9.99
CA LYS A 261 -9.25 20.40 11.10
C LYS A 261 -9.59 19.37 12.19
N GLY A 262 -8.66 18.47 12.50
CA GLY A 262 -8.86 17.36 13.43
C GLY A 262 -9.30 16.04 12.78
N THR A 263 -9.36 16.00 11.43
CA THR A 263 -9.61 14.73 10.71
C THR A 263 -8.70 13.61 11.19
N ASP A 264 -9.22 12.39 11.25
CA ASP A 264 -8.42 11.18 11.47
C ASP A 264 -7.94 10.52 10.16
N PHE A 265 -8.10 11.21 9.04
CA PHE A 265 -7.72 10.79 7.68
C PHE A 265 -8.36 9.48 7.18
N ARG A 266 -9.30 8.88 7.89
CA ARG A 266 -9.97 7.64 7.49
C ARG A 266 -11.08 7.89 6.47
N VAL A 267 -10.71 8.41 5.29
CA VAL A 267 -11.64 8.72 4.21
C VAL A 267 -11.51 7.73 3.06
N SER A 268 -12.64 7.38 2.44
CA SER A 268 -12.66 6.56 1.22
C SER A 268 -12.82 7.45 0.00
N ILE A 269 -11.97 7.24 -0.99
CA ILE A 269 -12.03 7.88 -2.31
C ILE A 269 -12.36 6.89 -3.44
N THR A 270 -12.83 5.68 -3.10
CA THR A 270 -13.37 4.73 -4.09
C THR A 270 -14.69 5.27 -4.64
N ASN A 271 -14.90 5.08 -5.95
CA ASN A 271 -16.07 5.56 -6.68
C ASN A 271 -16.29 7.08 -6.52
N ALA A 272 -15.20 7.84 -6.43
CA ALA A 272 -15.22 9.28 -6.28
C ALA A 272 -15.87 9.96 -7.50
N PRO A 273 -16.63 11.07 -7.31
CA PRO A 273 -17.20 11.83 -8.41
C PRO A 273 -16.09 12.53 -9.22
N GLY A 274 -16.42 12.94 -10.45
CA GLY A 274 -15.51 13.66 -11.35
C GLY A 274 -15.17 12.84 -12.59
N LYS A 275 -15.13 13.52 -13.73
CA LYS A 275 -14.97 12.88 -15.03
C LYS A 275 -13.60 12.21 -15.21
N ASP A 276 -12.57 12.71 -14.54
CA ASP A 276 -11.19 12.19 -14.65
C ASP A 276 -10.81 11.27 -13.49
N SER A 277 -11.73 11.03 -12.52
CA SER A 277 -11.46 10.23 -11.32
C SER A 277 -11.38 8.75 -11.67
N TYR A 278 -10.24 8.10 -11.29
CA TYR A 278 -10.14 6.64 -11.37
C TYR A 278 -10.93 6.01 -10.19
N PRO A 279 -11.90 5.10 -10.46
CA PRO A 279 -12.88 4.74 -9.45
C PRO A 279 -12.37 3.82 -8.33
N ILE A 280 -11.23 3.14 -8.52
CA ILE A 280 -10.70 2.21 -7.50
C ILE A 280 -9.40 2.80 -6.93
N SER A 281 -9.51 4.02 -6.43
CA SER A 281 -8.40 4.78 -5.81
C SER A 281 -8.49 4.79 -4.30
N SER A 282 -7.35 4.82 -3.61
CA SER A 282 -7.29 4.93 -2.15
C SER A 282 -6.00 5.58 -1.67
N PHE A 283 -6.06 6.08 -0.45
CA PHE A 283 -4.88 6.30 0.38
C PHE A 283 -4.35 4.97 0.92
N THR A 284 -3.12 4.97 1.40
CA THR A 284 -2.57 3.96 2.31
C THR A 284 -1.99 4.68 3.54
N TRP A 285 -2.08 4.06 4.71
CA TRP A 285 -1.79 4.70 5.99
C TRP A 285 -0.71 3.96 6.77
N LEU A 286 0.12 4.73 7.47
CA LEU A 286 0.82 4.23 8.65
C LEU A 286 -0.08 4.37 9.88
N LEU A 287 -0.06 3.35 10.72
CA LEU A 287 -0.69 3.31 12.03
C LEU A 287 0.38 3.61 13.07
N VAL A 288 0.26 4.73 13.76
CA VAL A 288 1.31 5.26 14.61
C VAL A 288 0.75 5.60 16.01
N ARG A 289 1.52 5.30 17.05
CA ARG A 289 1.24 5.80 18.40
C ARG A 289 1.83 7.19 18.55
N PRO A 290 1.16 8.12 19.27
CA PRO A 290 1.68 9.46 19.54
C PRO A 290 3.04 9.46 20.23
N LYS A 291 3.38 8.35 20.91
CA LYS A 291 4.66 8.15 21.61
C LYS A 291 5.00 6.67 21.66
N LEU A 292 6.24 6.33 21.34
CA LEU A 292 6.80 5.00 21.58
C LEU A 292 7.42 4.94 22.99
N LYS A 293 7.64 3.72 23.50
CA LYS A 293 8.29 3.53 24.81
C LYS A 293 9.75 4.00 24.80
N ASP A 294 10.43 3.80 23.67
CA ASP A 294 11.82 4.21 23.46
C ASP A 294 11.85 5.62 22.84
N ALA A 295 12.52 6.57 23.51
CA ALA A 295 12.60 7.96 23.08
C ALA A 295 13.41 8.13 21.77
N ALA A 296 14.46 7.33 21.57
CA ALA A 296 15.25 7.38 20.33
C ALA A 296 14.42 6.89 19.13
N LYS A 297 13.64 5.83 19.32
CA LYS A 297 12.69 5.35 18.32
C LYS A 297 11.56 6.33 18.06
N SER A 298 11.00 6.97 19.12
CA SER A 298 9.99 8.04 18.94
C SER A 298 10.52 9.16 18.05
N LYS A 299 11.74 9.64 18.36
CA LYS A 299 12.38 10.68 17.55
C LYS A 299 12.62 10.22 16.12
N ALA A 300 13.20 9.04 15.92
CA ALA A 300 13.50 8.50 14.59
C ALA A 300 12.22 8.31 13.75
N LEU A 301 11.13 7.83 14.35
CA LEU A 301 9.84 7.69 13.66
C LEU A 301 9.26 9.05 13.28
N LYS A 302 9.26 10.03 14.19
CA LYS A 302 8.82 11.40 13.90
C LYS A 302 9.61 12.06 12.79
N ASP A 303 10.93 11.89 12.78
CA ASP A 303 11.82 12.44 11.75
C ASP A 303 11.55 11.76 10.40
N PHE A 304 11.37 10.43 10.37
CA PHE A 304 10.98 9.70 9.16
C PHE A 304 9.64 10.16 8.62
N LEU A 305 8.62 10.27 9.48
CA LEU A 305 7.28 10.74 9.09
C LEU A 305 7.34 12.16 8.51
N SER A 306 8.18 13.02 9.07
CA SER A 306 8.39 14.38 8.54
C SER A 306 9.08 14.36 7.17
N TRP A 307 10.08 13.48 7.00
CA TRP A 307 10.81 13.34 5.74
C TRP A 307 9.93 12.75 4.62
N MET A 308 9.08 11.77 4.91
CA MET A 308 8.22 11.16 3.88
C MET A 308 7.24 12.17 3.24
N LEU A 309 6.95 13.29 3.93
CA LEU A 309 6.08 14.36 3.43
C LEU A 309 6.85 15.44 2.65
N THR A 310 8.15 15.30 2.46
CA THR A 310 8.94 16.22 1.63
C THR A 310 8.68 15.99 0.15
N ASP A 311 8.91 17.02 -0.67
CA ASP A 311 8.80 16.91 -2.13
C ASP A 311 9.71 15.81 -2.68
N GLU A 312 10.93 15.65 -2.12
CA GLU A 312 11.87 14.58 -2.49
C GLU A 312 11.24 13.20 -2.35
N ALA A 313 10.67 12.90 -1.18
CA ALA A 313 10.06 11.60 -0.91
C ALA A 313 8.78 11.38 -1.75
N GLN A 314 7.94 12.40 -1.89
CA GLN A 314 6.70 12.31 -2.68
C GLN A 314 6.99 12.16 -4.19
N GLN A 315 8.06 12.77 -4.72
CA GLN A 315 8.49 12.55 -6.11
C GLN A 315 9.00 11.11 -6.34
N MET A 316 9.66 10.49 -5.35
CA MET A 316 10.01 9.06 -5.44
C MET A 316 8.78 8.18 -5.59
N ALA A 317 7.67 8.54 -4.93
CA ALA A 317 6.40 7.82 -5.06
C ALA A 317 5.85 7.89 -6.50
N ASN A 318 5.88 9.06 -7.12
CA ASN A 318 5.42 9.23 -8.51
C ASN A 318 6.18 8.36 -9.50
N GLN A 319 7.49 8.13 -9.28
CA GLN A 319 8.32 7.24 -10.12
C GLN A 319 7.85 5.77 -10.06
N LEU A 320 7.17 5.39 -8.99
CA LEU A 320 6.63 4.05 -8.76
C LEU A 320 5.09 3.99 -8.89
N GLN A 321 4.49 4.89 -9.66
CA GLN A 321 3.06 4.92 -9.94
C GLN A 321 2.16 5.18 -8.72
N TYR A 322 2.71 5.74 -7.62
CA TYR A 322 1.92 6.25 -6.50
C TYR A 322 1.72 7.76 -6.64
N ALA A 323 0.50 8.22 -6.49
CA ALA A 323 0.22 9.65 -6.50
C ALA A 323 0.63 10.28 -5.16
N SER A 324 1.25 11.46 -5.23
CA SER A 324 1.57 12.27 -4.06
C SER A 324 0.31 12.67 -3.30
N LEU A 325 0.47 12.87 -2.00
CA LEU A 325 -0.61 13.39 -1.16
C LEU A 325 -1.02 14.80 -1.57
N PRO A 326 -2.31 15.16 -1.47
CA PRO A 326 -2.74 16.54 -1.65
C PRO A 326 -2.04 17.50 -0.66
N ALA A 327 -1.74 18.72 -1.10
CA ALA A 327 -1.04 19.70 -0.27
C ALA A 327 -1.74 19.98 1.08
N GLU A 328 -3.06 19.95 1.10
CA GLU A 328 -3.84 20.11 2.34
C GLU A 328 -3.61 18.93 3.30
N VAL A 329 -3.57 17.71 2.80
CA VAL A 329 -3.28 16.51 3.61
C VAL A 329 -1.88 16.62 4.20
N ILE A 330 -0.87 16.95 3.38
CA ILE A 330 0.51 17.16 3.85
C ILE A 330 0.55 18.20 4.97
N ARG A 331 -0.12 19.34 4.80
CA ARG A 331 -0.15 20.39 5.81
C ARG A 331 -0.77 19.91 7.13
N LEU A 332 -1.91 19.23 7.07
CA LEU A 332 -2.59 18.71 8.26
C LEU A 332 -1.77 17.62 8.97
N GLU A 333 -1.10 16.76 8.21
CA GLU A 333 -0.21 15.74 8.77
C GLU A 333 1.02 16.36 9.44
N GLN A 334 1.65 17.36 8.81
CA GLN A 334 2.78 18.09 9.42
C GLN A 334 2.40 18.69 10.77
N GLU A 335 1.18 19.25 10.89
CA GLU A 335 0.67 19.74 12.16
C GLU A 335 0.51 18.61 13.19
N ARG A 336 0.01 17.45 12.76
CA ARG A 336 -0.17 16.29 13.63
C ARG A 336 1.16 15.67 14.06
N ILE A 337 2.11 15.53 13.15
CA ILE A 337 3.46 15.00 13.42
C ILE A 337 4.22 15.90 14.41
N LYS A 338 4.06 17.23 14.36
CA LYS A 338 4.66 18.13 15.36
C LYS A 338 4.23 17.79 16.79
N GLY A 339 3.00 17.30 16.97
CA GLY A 339 2.45 16.89 18.27
C GLY A 339 2.94 15.53 18.79
N LEU A 340 3.65 14.74 17.99
CA LEU A 340 4.25 13.47 18.43
C LEU A 340 5.37 13.74 19.45
N LYS A 341 5.41 12.89 20.50
CA LYS A 341 6.33 13.03 21.64
C LYS A 341 7.47 12.03 21.58
#